data_718224f703be1f38d341b5b4e331a0e6
#
_entry.id   718224f703be1f38d341b5b4e331a0e6
#
_cell.length_a   1.000
_cell.length_b   1.000
_cell.length_c   1.000
_cell.angle_alpha   90.00
_cell.angle_beta   90.00
_cell.angle_gamma   90.00
#
_symmetry.space_group_name_H-M   'P 1'
#
loop_
_entity.id
_entity.type
_entity.pdbx_description
1 polymer ?
#
loop_
_entity_poly.entity_id
_entity_poly.type
_entity_poly.pdbx_seq_one_letter_code
_entity_poly.pdbx_strand_id
1 'polypeptide(L)'
;EAIGELAARYPSARVVALDAALPMLQQARARSMRGRSLLARLLGPFGRGGASAPAFVCADATSLPLPGVCVELVWSNLMLQWVNDQPRAFAEFRRVLKVGGLLTFTTFGPDTLKELARAFARVDGHTHVGRFVDMHDLGDMLVQSGFADPVMDMELITVTYPSPDALLAELKSIGATNQTRGRPRGLTGRGRRAALEAALLALARDGRIPATFEVVYGHAWKGEPKRTQDGLPIVKVERRHRG
;
A
#
# COMPACT_ATOMS: atom_id res chain seq x y z
N GLU A 1 1.92 13.49 -3.97
CA GLU A 1 2.39 14.25 -2.78
C GLU A 1 3.68 13.64 -2.24
N ALA A 2 3.69 12.42 -1.74
CA ALA A 2 4.83 11.79 -1.07
C ALA A 2 6.15 11.78 -1.86
N ILE A 3 6.12 11.65 -3.19
CA ILE A 3 7.34 11.72 -4.03
C ILE A 3 8.04 13.07 -3.88
N GLY A 4 7.27 14.16 -3.83
CA GLY A 4 7.82 15.51 -3.63
C GLY A 4 8.40 15.71 -2.24
N GLU A 5 7.74 15.19 -1.23
CA GLU A 5 8.18 15.27 0.17
C GLU A 5 9.46 14.44 0.40
N LEU A 6 9.52 13.22 -0.15
CA LEU A 6 10.73 12.40 -0.10
C LEU A 6 11.91 13.09 -0.80
N ALA A 7 11.70 13.65 -1.99
CA ALA A 7 12.74 14.37 -2.71
C ALA A 7 13.21 15.62 -1.95
N ALA A 8 12.31 16.31 -1.25
CA ALA A 8 12.66 17.48 -0.42
C ALA A 8 13.41 17.06 0.85
N ARG A 9 13.00 15.97 1.48
CA ARG A 9 13.62 15.44 2.70
C ARG A 9 15.02 14.87 2.44
N TYR A 10 15.20 14.26 1.27
CA TYR A 10 16.44 13.61 0.85
C TYR A 10 16.92 14.17 -0.50
N PRO A 11 17.44 15.40 -0.53
CA PRO A 11 17.76 16.10 -1.79
C PRO A 11 18.88 15.44 -2.60
N SER A 12 19.74 14.65 -1.97
CA SER A 12 20.78 13.85 -2.64
C SER A 12 20.32 12.47 -3.09
N ALA A 13 19.12 12.03 -2.69
CA ALA A 13 18.62 10.72 -3.03
C ALA A 13 18.05 10.67 -4.45
N ARG A 14 18.20 9.51 -5.09
CA ARG A 14 17.53 9.19 -6.34
C ARG A 14 16.19 8.48 -6.02
N VAL A 15 15.09 9.21 -6.21
CA VAL A 15 13.75 8.66 -5.97
C VAL A 15 13.26 7.89 -7.19
N VAL A 16 12.80 6.65 -6.97
CA VAL A 16 12.14 5.81 -7.98
C VAL A 16 10.72 5.52 -7.51
N ALA A 17 9.73 5.94 -8.28
CA ALA A 17 8.32 5.67 -8.03
C ALA A 17 7.87 4.46 -8.86
N LEU A 18 7.28 3.47 -8.19
CA LEU A 18 6.77 2.25 -8.84
C LEU A 18 5.28 2.10 -8.58
N ASP A 19 4.55 1.67 -9.60
CA ASP A 19 3.13 1.32 -9.51
C ASP A 19 2.80 0.33 -10.63
N ALA A 20 1.91 -0.61 -10.39
CA ALA A 20 1.42 -1.54 -11.41
C ALA A 20 0.46 -0.85 -12.40
N ALA A 21 -0.18 0.25 -11.99
CA ALA A 21 -1.15 0.99 -12.80
C ALA A 21 -0.47 2.15 -13.55
N LEU A 22 -0.20 1.98 -14.84
CA LEU A 22 0.38 3.03 -15.68
C LEU A 22 -0.34 4.39 -15.61
N PRO A 23 -1.70 4.47 -15.56
CA PRO A 23 -2.38 5.75 -15.40
C PRO A 23 -2.04 6.48 -14.08
N MET A 24 -1.81 5.74 -12.99
CA MET A 24 -1.41 6.33 -11.71
C MET A 24 -0.01 6.94 -11.79
N LEU A 25 0.93 6.25 -12.45
CA LEU A 25 2.28 6.78 -12.70
C LEU A 25 2.25 8.03 -13.59
N GLN A 26 1.42 8.05 -14.62
CA GLN A 26 1.25 9.22 -15.48
C GLN A 26 0.73 10.43 -14.69
N GLN A 27 -0.25 10.23 -13.80
CA GLN A 27 -0.73 11.27 -12.90
C GLN A 27 0.35 11.73 -11.90
N ALA A 28 1.07 10.79 -11.29
CA ALA A 28 2.15 11.11 -10.35
C ALA A 28 3.25 11.92 -11.03
N ARG A 29 3.64 11.53 -12.25
CA ARG A 29 4.60 12.27 -13.08
C ARG A 29 4.13 13.68 -13.39
N ALA A 30 2.88 13.84 -13.84
CA ALA A 30 2.30 15.14 -14.15
C ALA A 30 2.26 16.08 -12.93
N ARG A 31 1.89 15.56 -11.75
CA ARG A 31 1.92 16.32 -10.48
C ARG A 31 3.33 16.71 -10.07
N SER A 32 4.28 15.79 -10.14
CA SER A 32 5.70 16.03 -9.83
C SER A 32 6.32 17.13 -10.72
N MET A 33 5.88 17.21 -11.98
CA MET A 33 6.36 18.25 -12.91
C MET A 33 5.75 19.63 -12.67
N ARG A 34 4.54 19.72 -12.12
CA ARG A 34 3.86 20.99 -11.80
C ARG A 34 4.51 21.74 -10.64
N GLY A 35 5.11 21.03 -9.69
CA GLY A 35 5.80 21.63 -8.54
C GLY A 35 7.22 22.16 -8.85
N ARG A 36 7.77 21.91 -10.03
CA ARG A 36 9.11 22.38 -10.39
C ARG A 36 9.04 23.77 -11.04
N SER A 37 9.81 24.73 -10.52
CA SER A 37 9.89 26.08 -11.08
C SER A 37 10.30 26.04 -12.56
N LEU A 38 9.82 27.01 -13.35
CA LEU A 38 10.19 27.17 -14.76
C LEU A 38 11.72 27.27 -14.97
N LEU A 39 12.43 27.90 -14.05
CA LEU A 39 13.89 27.99 -14.03
C LEU A 39 14.57 26.63 -13.89
N ALA A 40 14.05 25.75 -13.01
CA ALA A 40 14.58 24.38 -12.85
C ALA A 40 14.30 23.50 -14.09
N ARG A 41 13.27 23.83 -14.89
CA ARG A 41 12.98 23.15 -16.17
C ARG A 41 13.92 23.61 -17.31
N LEU A 42 14.33 24.86 -17.30
CA LEU A 42 15.20 25.42 -18.32
C LEU A 42 16.70 25.12 -18.10
N LEU A 43 17.14 25.01 -16.83
CA LEU A 43 18.53 24.73 -16.49
C LEU A 43 18.92 23.23 -16.59
N GLY A 44 17.95 22.34 -16.79
CA GLY A 44 18.20 20.90 -17.00
C GLY A 44 19.05 20.25 -15.90
N PRO A 45 19.67 19.09 -16.18
CA PRO A 45 20.52 18.37 -15.22
C PRO A 45 21.86 19.04 -14.93
N PHE A 46 22.18 20.16 -15.60
CA PHE A 46 23.46 20.91 -15.44
C PHE A 46 23.45 21.97 -14.31
N GLY A 47 22.28 22.17 -13.64
CA GLY A 47 22.22 23.04 -12.46
C GLY A 47 22.91 22.37 -11.26
N ARG A 48 24.05 22.91 -10.81
CA ARG A 48 24.77 22.45 -9.62
C ARG A 48 23.81 22.43 -8.42
N GLY A 49 23.49 21.22 -7.87
CA GLY A 49 22.79 21.04 -6.60
C GLY A 49 21.28 20.78 -6.67
N GLY A 50 20.67 20.56 -7.85
CA GLY A 50 19.25 20.22 -7.95
C GLY A 50 18.98 18.73 -7.67
N ALA A 51 17.98 18.42 -6.82
CA ALA A 51 17.50 17.05 -6.61
C ALA A 51 17.22 16.36 -7.96
N SER A 52 17.73 15.14 -8.12
CA SER A 52 17.50 14.34 -9.33
C SER A 52 15.99 14.17 -9.57
N ALA A 53 15.56 14.30 -10.83
CA ALA A 53 14.16 14.08 -11.16
C ALA A 53 13.76 12.64 -10.81
N PRO A 54 12.59 12.42 -10.17
CA PRO A 54 12.12 11.08 -9.87
C PRO A 54 11.98 10.24 -11.14
N ALA A 55 12.42 8.99 -11.08
CA ALA A 55 12.14 8.00 -12.12
C ALA A 55 10.77 7.36 -11.87
N PHE A 56 10.05 7.01 -12.94
CA PHE A 56 8.74 6.36 -12.85
C PHE A 56 8.78 5.04 -13.61
N VAL A 57 8.47 3.95 -12.93
CA VAL A 57 8.59 2.59 -13.44
C VAL A 57 7.27 1.84 -13.24
N CYS A 58 6.67 1.35 -14.33
CA CYS A 58 5.48 0.51 -14.24
C CYS A 58 5.93 -0.93 -13.93
N ALA A 59 5.57 -1.41 -12.72
CA ALA A 59 6.01 -2.72 -12.26
C ALA A 59 5.10 -3.28 -11.17
N ASP A 60 5.08 -4.61 -11.06
CA ASP A 60 4.44 -5.34 -9.98
C ASP A 60 5.40 -5.40 -8.77
N ALA A 61 4.87 -5.16 -7.57
CA ALA A 61 5.62 -5.23 -6.32
C ALA A 61 6.17 -6.65 -6.03
N THR A 62 5.56 -7.68 -6.61
CA THR A 62 5.99 -9.08 -6.50
C THR A 62 7.11 -9.46 -7.48
N SER A 63 7.52 -8.53 -8.37
CA SER A 63 8.58 -8.74 -9.36
C SER A 63 9.19 -7.40 -9.77
N LEU A 64 10.00 -6.82 -8.89
CA LEU A 64 10.58 -5.49 -9.11
C LEU A 64 11.70 -5.53 -10.17
N PRO A 65 11.64 -4.67 -11.20
CA PRO A 65 12.67 -4.60 -12.25
C PRO A 65 13.89 -3.78 -11.77
N LEU A 66 14.35 -4.07 -10.57
CA LEU A 66 15.50 -3.45 -9.94
C LEU A 66 16.54 -4.51 -9.60
N PRO A 67 17.82 -4.20 -9.71
CA PRO A 67 18.87 -5.10 -9.20
C PRO A 67 18.72 -5.37 -7.71
N GLY A 68 19.27 -6.46 -7.22
CA GLY A 68 19.39 -6.69 -5.77
C GLY A 68 20.33 -5.66 -5.14
N VAL A 69 20.10 -5.35 -3.86
CA VAL A 69 21.02 -4.54 -3.03
C VAL A 69 21.31 -3.17 -3.63
N CYS A 70 20.29 -2.48 -4.13
CA CYS A 70 20.45 -1.21 -4.85
C CYS A 70 19.80 0.00 -4.18
N VAL A 71 18.89 -0.19 -3.21
CA VAL A 71 18.19 0.93 -2.54
C VAL A 71 18.39 0.89 -1.04
N GLU A 72 18.41 2.06 -0.40
CA GLU A 72 18.53 2.23 1.05
C GLU A 72 17.17 2.26 1.74
N LEU A 73 16.11 2.68 1.02
CA LEU A 73 14.77 2.82 1.54
C LEU A 73 13.77 2.26 0.54
N VAL A 74 12.87 1.41 1.03
CA VAL A 74 11.61 1.08 0.37
C VAL A 74 10.49 1.71 1.20
N TRP A 75 9.72 2.60 0.57
CA TRP A 75 8.57 3.26 1.19
C TRP A 75 7.30 2.89 0.43
N SER A 76 6.36 2.25 1.11
CA SER A 76 5.10 1.78 0.54
C SER A 76 3.94 2.33 1.33
N ASN A 77 3.05 3.11 0.70
CA ASN A 77 1.91 3.71 1.36
C ASN A 77 0.60 3.20 0.77
N LEU A 78 -0.21 2.53 1.58
CA LEU A 78 -1.54 2.00 1.23
C LEU A 78 -1.55 1.25 -0.11
N MET A 79 -0.53 0.40 -0.33
CA MET A 79 -0.37 -0.39 -1.55
C MET A 79 -0.53 -1.90 -1.29
N LEU A 80 -0.03 -2.41 -0.14
CA LEU A 80 0.04 -3.85 0.16
C LEU A 80 -1.33 -4.53 0.18
N GLN A 81 -2.41 -3.81 0.50
CA GLN A 81 -3.77 -4.35 0.45
C GLN A 81 -4.22 -4.75 -0.96
N TRP A 82 -3.55 -4.29 -2.00
CA TRP A 82 -3.81 -4.64 -3.40
C TRP A 82 -2.97 -5.81 -3.91
N VAL A 83 -2.01 -6.28 -3.10
CA VAL A 83 -1.09 -7.37 -3.45
C VAL A 83 -1.65 -8.69 -2.93
N ASN A 84 -1.89 -9.63 -3.85
CA ASN A 84 -2.41 -10.96 -3.47
C ASN A 84 -1.34 -11.85 -2.79
N ASP A 85 -0.07 -11.70 -3.18
CA ASP A 85 1.07 -12.45 -2.64
C ASP A 85 2.00 -11.48 -1.89
N GLN A 86 1.60 -11.12 -0.68
CA GLN A 86 2.36 -10.19 0.17
C GLN A 86 3.72 -10.76 0.60
N PRO A 87 3.86 -12.05 0.94
CA PRO A 87 5.17 -12.64 1.23
C PRO A 87 6.16 -12.46 0.08
N ARG A 88 5.71 -12.62 -1.16
CA ARG A 88 6.55 -12.40 -2.34
C ARG A 88 6.94 -10.94 -2.52
N ALA A 89 6.04 -10.01 -2.25
CA ALA A 89 6.37 -8.59 -2.27
C ALA A 89 7.42 -8.25 -1.20
N PHE A 90 7.29 -8.76 0.02
CA PHE A 90 8.30 -8.58 1.07
C PHE A 90 9.66 -9.19 0.68
N ALA A 91 9.66 -10.36 0.04
CA ALA A 91 10.89 -10.97 -0.47
C ALA A 91 11.58 -10.07 -1.52
N GLU A 92 10.81 -9.47 -2.43
CA GLU A 92 11.32 -8.53 -3.43
C GLU A 92 11.82 -7.22 -2.80
N PHE A 93 11.11 -6.66 -1.83
CA PHE A 93 11.57 -5.48 -1.08
C PHE A 93 12.89 -5.76 -0.38
N ARG A 94 13.00 -6.91 0.28
CA ARG A 94 14.25 -7.33 0.91
C ARG A 94 15.37 -7.56 -0.11
N ARG A 95 15.06 -8.12 -1.28
CA ARG A 95 16.04 -8.36 -2.34
C ARG A 95 16.67 -7.06 -2.80
N VAL A 96 15.88 -6.03 -3.06
CA VAL A 96 16.38 -4.75 -3.60
C VAL A 96 17.03 -3.86 -2.54
N LEU A 97 16.66 -4.00 -1.26
CA LEU A 97 17.26 -3.24 -0.16
C LEU A 97 18.74 -3.60 0.01
N LYS A 98 19.55 -2.63 0.33
CA LYS A 98 20.93 -2.80 0.85
C LYS A 98 20.87 -3.35 2.27
N VAL A 99 21.96 -3.96 2.74
CA VAL A 99 22.12 -4.32 4.15
C VAL A 99 22.07 -3.03 4.99
N GLY A 100 21.31 -3.05 6.09
CA GLY A 100 21.01 -1.85 6.88
C GLY A 100 19.94 -0.95 6.25
N GLY A 101 19.40 -1.32 5.08
CA GLY A 101 18.30 -0.59 4.43
C GLY A 101 16.96 -0.80 5.14
N LEU A 102 16.09 0.21 5.07
CA LEU A 102 14.81 0.29 5.74
C LEU A 102 13.66 0.00 4.79
N LEU A 103 12.77 -0.91 5.18
CA LEU A 103 11.40 -0.99 4.68
C LEU A 103 10.50 -0.23 5.65
N THR A 104 9.67 0.67 5.13
CA THR A 104 8.55 1.26 5.87
C THR A 104 7.30 1.23 5.01
N PHE A 105 6.15 0.92 5.61
CA PHE A 105 4.91 0.80 4.88
C PHE A 105 3.69 1.13 5.74
N THR A 106 2.61 1.47 5.04
CA THR A 106 1.26 1.48 5.61
C THR A 106 0.36 0.56 4.79
N THR A 107 -0.61 -0.03 5.44
CA THR A 107 -1.67 -0.83 4.82
C THR A 107 -2.95 -0.76 5.64
N PHE A 108 -4.03 -1.32 5.13
CA PHE A 108 -5.26 -1.44 5.90
C PHE A 108 -5.31 -2.76 6.67
N GLY A 109 -5.86 -2.69 7.89
CA GLY A 109 -6.14 -3.83 8.75
C GLY A 109 -7.61 -4.29 8.69
N PRO A 110 -7.93 -5.41 9.37
CA PRO A 110 -9.21 -6.13 9.25
C PRO A 110 -10.44 -5.32 9.68
N ASP A 111 -10.30 -4.34 10.56
CA ASP A 111 -11.39 -3.48 11.02
C ASP A 111 -11.76 -2.36 10.03
N THR A 112 -11.05 -2.26 8.89
CA THR A 112 -11.33 -1.25 7.87
C THR A 112 -12.70 -1.49 7.25
N LEU A 113 -13.53 -0.41 7.23
CA LEU A 113 -14.90 -0.38 6.70
C LEU A 113 -15.83 -1.43 7.34
N LYS A 114 -15.63 -1.74 8.62
CA LYS A 114 -16.47 -2.71 9.36
C LYS A 114 -17.95 -2.33 9.38
N GLU A 115 -18.28 -1.04 9.39
CA GLU A 115 -19.65 -0.54 9.32
C GLU A 115 -20.28 -0.89 7.97
N LEU A 116 -19.55 -0.67 6.89
CA LEU A 116 -20.00 -1.00 5.53
C LEU A 116 -20.16 -2.52 5.36
N ALA A 117 -19.21 -3.31 5.87
CA ALA A 117 -19.31 -4.77 5.87
C ALA A 117 -20.55 -5.26 6.61
N ARG A 118 -20.84 -4.69 7.79
CA ARG A 118 -22.06 -5.01 8.59
C ARG A 118 -23.35 -4.61 7.86
N ALA A 119 -23.35 -3.45 7.19
CA ALA A 119 -24.50 -3.02 6.41
C ALA A 119 -24.78 -3.97 5.24
N PHE A 120 -23.77 -4.37 4.49
CA PHE A 120 -23.91 -5.33 3.41
C PHE A 120 -24.35 -6.73 3.89
N ALA A 121 -23.83 -7.20 5.01
CA ALA A 121 -24.24 -8.49 5.59
C ALA A 121 -25.74 -8.57 5.92
N ARG A 122 -26.42 -7.43 6.09
CA ARG A 122 -27.89 -7.34 6.28
C ARG A 122 -28.66 -7.37 4.96
N VAL A 123 -27.98 -7.09 3.84
CA VAL A 123 -28.61 -6.93 2.52
C VAL A 123 -28.48 -8.22 1.71
N ASP A 124 -27.32 -8.85 1.77
CA ASP A 124 -27.02 -10.09 1.05
C ASP A 124 -25.87 -10.88 1.70
N GLY A 125 -25.65 -12.11 1.20
CA GLY A 125 -24.59 -13.00 1.69
C GLY A 125 -23.24 -12.86 0.98
N HIS A 126 -23.02 -11.77 0.20
CA HIS A 126 -21.79 -11.60 -0.56
C HIS A 126 -20.74 -10.78 0.19
N THR A 127 -19.47 -11.04 -0.10
CA THR A 127 -18.36 -10.25 0.42
C THR A 127 -18.24 -8.97 -0.41
N HIS A 128 -18.44 -7.81 0.24
CA HIS A 128 -18.36 -6.48 -0.42
C HIS A 128 -17.13 -5.68 0.00
N VAL A 129 -16.55 -5.98 1.15
CA VAL A 129 -15.30 -5.40 1.64
C VAL A 129 -14.22 -6.47 1.54
N GLY A 130 -13.04 -6.11 1.03
CA GLY A 130 -11.88 -7.00 0.95
C GLY A 130 -11.46 -7.49 2.34
N ARG A 131 -10.85 -8.66 2.39
CA ARG A 131 -10.19 -9.13 3.61
C ARG A 131 -8.81 -8.50 3.67
N PHE A 132 -8.56 -7.73 4.71
CA PHE A 132 -7.24 -7.19 5.00
C PHE A 132 -6.51 -8.11 5.97
N VAL A 133 -5.18 -8.12 5.88
CA VAL A 133 -4.33 -8.96 6.73
C VAL A 133 -4.15 -8.29 8.08
N ASP A 134 -4.17 -9.09 9.12
CA ASP A 134 -3.92 -8.63 10.49
C ASP A 134 -2.47 -8.16 10.69
N MET A 135 -2.28 -7.22 11.60
CA MET A 135 -0.98 -6.66 11.92
C MET A 135 0.04 -7.71 12.36
N HIS A 136 -0.39 -8.71 13.14
CA HIS A 136 0.50 -9.78 13.63
C HIS A 136 0.93 -10.70 12.48
N ASP A 137 0.00 -11.05 11.57
CA ASP A 137 0.33 -11.84 10.39
C ASP A 137 1.32 -11.12 9.47
N LEU A 138 1.18 -9.78 9.32
CA LEU A 138 2.15 -8.96 8.58
C LEU A 138 3.52 -8.96 9.24
N GLY A 139 3.58 -8.87 10.58
CA GLY A 139 4.81 -8.97 11.35
C GLY A 139 5.50 -10.32 11.15
N ASP A 140 4.73 -11.41 11.20
CA ASP A 140 5.24 -12.76 10.96
C ASP A 140 5.76 -12.93 9.53
N MET A 141 5.07 -12.39 8.53
CA MET A 141 5.55 -12.39 7.13
C MET A 141 6.87 -11.64 6.99
N LEU A 142 7.08 -10.52 7.69
CA LEU A 142 8.36 -9.80 7.70
C LEU A 142 9.49 -10.66 8.26
N VAL A 143 9.26 -11.31 9.41
CA VAL A 143 10.25 -12.22 10.03
C VAL A 143 10.57 -13.39 9.10
N GLN A 144 9.54 -14.03 8.53
CA GLN A 144 9.68 -15.15 7.60
C GLN A 144 10.42 -14.74 6.32
N SER A 145 10.20 -13.51 5.86
CA SER A 145 10.94 -12.93 4.72
C SER A 145 12.38 -12.57 5.07
N GLY A 146 12.78 -12.69 6.34
CA GLY A 146 14.14 -12.46 6.82
C GLY A 146 14.49 -11.01 7.09
N PHE A 147 13.51 -10.16 7.34
CA PHE A 147 13.74 -8.83 7.90
C PHE A 147 14.13 -8.95 9.39
N ALA A 148 14.87 -7.95 9.87
CA ALA A 148 15.23 -7.79 11.27
C ALA A 148 14.39 -6.71 11.92
N ASP A 149 14.16 -6.87 13.21
CA ASP A 149 13.54 -5.89 14.10
C ASP A 149 12.24 -5.28 13.56
N PRO A 150 11.23 -6.11 13.14
CA PRO A 150 9.98 -5.58 12.67
C PRO A 150 9.24 -4.88 13.81
N VAL A 151 8.82 -3.64 13.57
CA VAL A 151 7.97 -2.88 14.48
C VAL A 151 6.66 -2.62 13.76
N MET A 152 5.58 -2.93 14.44
CA MET A 152 4.21 -2.77 13.93
C MET A 152 3.41 -1.92 14.90
N ASP A 153 2.57 -1.06 14.35
CA ASP A 153 1.63 -0.23 15.08
C ASP A 153 0.33 -0.10 14.30
N MET A 154 -0.76 0.30 14.95
CA MET A 154 -2.03 0.47 14.27
C MET A 154 -2.83 1.64 14.86
N GLU A 155 -3.61 2.28 14.03
CA GLU A 155 -4.50 3.36 14.41
C GLU A 155 -5.89 3.16 13.80
N LEU A 156 -6.94 3.40 14.59
CA LEU A 156 -8.32 3.43 14.12
C LEU A 156 -8.73 4.87 13.81
N ILE A 157 -8.87 5.18 12.54
CA ILE A 157 -9.33 6.49 12.05
C ILE A 157 -10.79 6.36 11.66
N THR A 158 -11.68 7.14 12.29
CA THR A 158 -13.10 7.16 11.93
C THR A 158 -13.42 8.43 11.16
N VAL A 159 -13.78 8.28 9.90
CA VAL A 159 -14.31 9.33 9.03
C VAL A 159 -15.84 9.28 9.08
N THR A 160 -16.51 10.42 9.11
CA THR A 160 -17.97 10.47 9.15
C THR A 160 -18.54 11.14 7.90
N TYR A 161 -19.63 10.57 7.36
CA TYR A 161 -20.25 11.01 6.11
C TYR A 161 -21.66 11.50 6.34
N PRO A 162 -22.11 12.55 5.60
CA PRO A 162 -23.46 13.11 5.75
C PRO A 162 -24.56 12.20 5.17
N SER A 163 -24.19 11.26 4.28
CA SER A 163 -25.14 10.36 3.61
C SER A 163 -24.46 9.08 3.11
N PRO A 164 -25.23 8.00 2.86
CA PRO A 164 -24.72 6.79 2.20
C PRO A 164 -24.08 7.08 0.85
N ASP A 165 -24.66 7.98 0.06
CA ASP A 165 -24.15 8.35 -1.26
C ASP A 165 -22.78 9.03 -1.18
N ALA A 166 -22.57 9.91 -0.20
CA ALA A 166 -21.28 10.56 0.02
C ALA A 166 -20.19 9.54 0.34
N LEU A 167 -20.46 8.59 1.24
CA LEU A 167 -19.55 7.48 1.56
C LEU A 167 -19.21 6.66 0.32
N LEU A 168 -20.23 6.18 -0.40
CA LEU A 168 -20.03 5.30 -1.56
C LEU A 168 -19.33 6.03 -2.73
N ALA A 169 -19.62 7.32 -2.93
CA ALA A 169 -18.96 8.14 -3.95
C ALA A 169 -17.46 8.33 -3.64
N GLU A 170 -17.13 8.60 -2.39
CA GLU A 170 -15.72 8.76 -1.98
C GLU A 170 -14.94 7.45 -2.13
N LEU A 171 -15.48 6.33 -1.63
CA LEU A 171 -14.84 5.02 -1.81
C LEU A 171 -14.62 4.68 -3.28
N LYS A 172 -15.58 5.01 -4.15
CA LYS A 172 -15.42 4.84 -5.60
C LYS A 172 -14.32 5.73 -6.17
N SER A 173 -14.22 6.97 -5.71
CA SER A 173 -13.23 7.95 -6.20
C SER A 173 -11.79 7.56 -5.92
N ILE A 174 -11.54 6.90 -4.78
CA ILE A 174 -10.23 6.38 -4.38
C ILE A 174 -9.94 4.98 -4.95
N GLY A 175 -10.84 4.44 -5.80
CA GLY A 175 -10.69 3.11 -6.41
C GLY A 175 -11.00 1.95 -5.47
N ALA A 176 -11.53 2.19 -4.27
CA ALA A 176 -11.94 1.17 -3.30
C ALA A 176 -13.21 0.43 -3.77
N THR A 177 -13.17 -0.13 -4.98
CA THR A 177 -14.25 -0.94 -5.53
C THR A 177 -14.05 -2.40 -5.17
N ASN A 178 -15.16 -3.14 -5.02
CA ASN A 178 -15.11 -4.56 -4.71
C ASN A 178 -14.41 -5.36 -5.83
N GLN A 179 -13.19 -5.83 -5.58
CA GLN A 179 -12.38 -6.65 -6.49
C GLN A 179 -12.45 -8.14 -6.17
N THR A 180 -13.29 -8.57 -5.20
CA THR A 180 -13.38 -9.98 -4.80
C THR A 180 -13.93 -10.86 -5.93
N ARG A 181 -13.41 -12.10 -6.05
CA ARG A 181 -13.88 -13.06 -7.07
C ARG A 181 -15.35 -13.44 -6.91
N GLY A 182 -15.90 -13.38 -5.68
CA GLY A 182 -17.30 -13.65 -5.35
C GLY A 182 -18.25 -12.48 -5.51
N ARG A 183 -17.81 -11.34 -6.06
CA ARG A 183 -18.67 -10.16 -6.22
C ARG A 183 -19.84 -10.43 -7.15
N PRO A 184 -21.03 -9.87 -6.89
CA PRO A 184 -22.14 -9.89 -7.83
C PRO A 184 -21.74 -9.18 -9.14
N ARG A 185 -22.00 -9.84 -10.29
CA ARG A 185 -21.68 -9.28 -11.61
C ARG A 185 -22.84 -8.53 -12.26
N GLY A 186 -24.03 -8.55 -11.63
CA GLY A 186 -25.24 -7.88 -12.10
C GLY A 186 -25.38 -6.46 -11.60
N LEU A 187 -26.31 -5.71 -12.20
CA LEU A 187 -26.71 -4.40 -11.71
C LEU A 187 -27.34 -4.53 -10.33
N THR A 188 -27.00 -3.63 -9.42
CA THR A 188 -27.63 -3.55 -8.10
C THR A 188 -29.07 -3.08 -8.27
N GLY A 189 -30.05 -3.95 -8.02
CA GLY A 189 -31.47 -3.60 -8.09
C GLY A 189 -31.84 -2.49 -7.11
N ARG A 190 -32.86 -1.69 -7.42
CA ARG A 190 -33.34 -0.55 -6.60
C ARG A 190 -33.63 -0.98 -5.16
N GLY A 191 -34.27 -2.13 -4.95
CA GLY A 191 -34.58 -2.62 -3.61
C GLY A 191 -33.34 -2.95 -2.77
N ARG A 192 -32.31 -3.54 -3.38
CA ARG A 192 -31.02 -3.82 -2.71
C ARG A 192 -30.28 -2.55 -2.34
N ARG A 193 -30.33 -1.53 -3.19
CA ARG A 193 -29.74 -0.22 -2.90
C ARG A 193 -30.47 0.43 -1.73
N ALA A 194 -31.79 0.47 -1.73
CA ALA A 194 -32.60 1.02 -0.63
C ALA A 194 -32.34 0.29 0.70
N ALA A 195 -32.21 -1.05 0.67
CA ALA A 195 -31.86 -1.83 1.86
C ALA A 195 -30.47 -1.48 2.41
N LEU A 196 -29.46 -1.28 1.53
CA LEU A 196 -28.12 -0.85 1.94
C LEU A 196 -28.13 0.56 2.56
N GLU A 197 -28.85 1.49 1.92
CA GLU A 197 -29.01 2.86 2.43
C GLU A 197 -29.65 2.86 3.81
N ALA A 198 -30.74 2.11 4.00
CA ALA A 198 -31.40 1.96 5.29
C ALA A 198 -30.48 1.32 6.35
N ALA A 199 -29.70 0.30 5.97
CA ALA A 199 -28.74 -0.35 6.86
C ALA A 199 -27.59 0.60 7.28
N LEU A 200 -27.09 1.45 6.38
CA LEU A 200 -26.08 2.45 6.67
C LEU A 200 -26.63 3.58 7.56
N LEU A 201 -27.85 4.08 7.26
CA LEU A 201 -28.51 5.09 8.08
C LEU A 201 -28.78 4.59 9.50
N ALA A 202 -29.08 3.30 9.68
CA ALA A 202 -29.24 2.69 11.00
C ALA A 202 -27.95 2.67 11.84
N LEU A 203 -26.79 2.84 11.22
CA LEU A 203 -25.48 2.95 11.88
C LEU A 203 -25.07 4.41 12.15
N ALA A 204 -25.86 5.38 11.68
CA ALA A 204 -25.54 6.78 11.85
C ALA A 204 -25.50 7.17 13.34
N ARG A 205 -24.54 8.04 13.69
CA ARG A 205 -24.40 8.68 14.99
C ARG A 205 -24.41 10.19 14.77
N ASP A 206 -25.21 10.90 15.54
CA ASP A 206 -25.38 12.35 15.39
C ASP A 206 -25.67 12.79 13.93
N GLY A 207 -26.52 12.01 13.23
CA GLY A 207 -26.88 12.26 11.85
C GLY A 207 -25.79 11.98 10.81
N ARG A 208 -24.66 11.36 11.21
CA ARG A 208 -23.54 11.06 10.33
C ARG A 208 -23.21 9.56 10.34
N ILE A 209 -22.84 9.04 9.20
CA ILE A 209 -22.48 7.63 9.00
C ILE A 209 -20.99 7.47 9.25
N PRO A 210 -20.58 6.66 10.25
CA PRO A 210 -19.16 6.39 10.49
C PRO A 210 -18.63 5.39 9.47
N ALA A 211 -17.37 5.57 9.07
CA ALA A 211 -16.56 4.60 8.35
C ALA A 211 -15.19 4.52 9.03
N THR A 212 -14.90 3.38 9.61
CA THR A 212 -13.64 3.12 10.30
C THR A 212 -12.59 2.64 9.31
N PHE A 213 -11.40 3.19 9.42
CA PHE A 213 -10.19 2.73 8.73
C PHE A 213 -9.18 2.31 9.77
N GLU A 214 -8.80 1.05 9.79
CA GLU A 214 -7.68 0.56 10.55
C GLU A 214 -6.43 0.72 9.68
N VAL A 215 -5.56 1.64 10.07
CA VAL A 215 -4.28 1.87 9.37
C VAL A 215 -3.18 1.17 10.15
N VAL A 216 -2.56 0.20 9.51
CA VAL A 216 -1.39 -0.52 10.05
C VAL A 216 -0.14 0.16 9.52
N TYR A 217 0.77 0.49 10.42
CA TYR A 217 2.09 1.02 10.15
C TYR A 217 3.13 -0.06 10.44
N GLY A 218 4.03 -0.28 9.51
CA GLY A 218 5.10 -1.25 9.68
C GLY A 218 6.43 -0.72 9.22
N HIS A 219 7.48 -1.09 9.94
CA HIS A 219 8.84 -0.93 9.45
C HIS A 219 9.73 -2.09 9.89
N ALA A 220 10.75 -2.38 9.10
CA ALA A 220 11.72 -3.42 9.38
C ALA A 220 13.01 -3.16 8.62
N TRP A 221 14.12 -3.66 9.13
CA TRP A 221 15.44 -3.48 8.56
C TRP A 221 15.89 -4.71 7.80
N LYS A 222 16.62 -4.54 6.70
CA LYS A 222 17.37 -5.63 6.11
C LYS A 222 18.64 -5.86 6.93
N GLY A 223 18.57 -6.83 7.84
CA GLY A 223 19.71 -7.25 8.65
C GLY A 223 20.84 -7.85 7.80
N GLU A 224 22.00 -7.98 8.43
CA GLU A 224 23.13 -8.72 7.84
C GLU A 224 22.76 -10.18 7.60
N PRO A 225 23.35 -10.83 6.59
CA PRO A 225 23.20 -12.26 6.41
C PRO A 225 23.64 -12.99 7.68
N LYS A 226 22.79 -13.90 8.19
CA LYS A 226 23.14 -14.74 9.32
C LYS A 226 24.41 -15.52 8.97
N ARG A 227 25.41 -15.48 9.84
CA ARG A 227 26.66 -16.20 9.69
C ARG A 227 26.73 -17.34 10.71
N THR A 228 27.45 -18.41 10.38
CA THR A 228 27.86 -19.45 11.33
C THR A 228 28.88 -18.89 12.31
N GLN A 229 29.18 -19.64 13.40
CA GLN A 229 30.24 -19.26 14.34
C GLN A 229 31.61 -19.08 13.65
N ASP A 230 31.84 -19.80 12.55
CA ASP A 230 33.06 -19.70 11.74
C ASP A 230 33.02 -18.58 10.70
N GLY A 231 32.01 -17.69 10.77
CA GLY A 231 31.87 -16.53 9.88
C GLY A 231 31.33 -16.81 8.47
N LEU A 232 30.96 -18.05 8.16
CA LEU A 232 30.40 -18.43 6.87
C LEU A 232 28.93 -18.02 6.76
N PRO A 233 28.46 -17.53 5.57
CA PRO A 233 27.06 -17.16 5.40
C PRO A 233 26.16 -18.41 5.45
N ILE A 234 25.07 -18.32 6.25
CA ILE A 234 24.03 -19.35 6.27
C ILE A 234 23.12 -19.15 5.07
N VAL A 235 23.20 -20.00 4.07
CA VAL A 235 22.34 -20.00 2.90
C VAL A 235 21.17 -20.95 3.13
N LYS A 236 19.94 -20.45 3.18
CA LYS A 236 18.75 -21.31 3.12
C LYS A 236 18.60 -21.86 1.70
N VAL A 237 18.76 -23.15 1.55
CA VAL A 237 18.51 -23.84 0.26
C VAL A 237 17.04 -24.23 0.24
N GLU A 238 16.21 -23.51 -0.51
CA GLU A 238 14.84 -23.94 -0.82
C GLU A 238 14.88 -24.99 -1.92
N ARG A 239 14.47 -26.22 -1.63
CA ARG A 239 14.22 -27.22 -2.66
C ARG A 239 13.04 -26.79 -3.50
N ARG A 240 13.28 -26.40 -4.75
CA ARG A 240 12.20 -26.28 -5.74
C ARG A 240 11.63 -27.69 -5.96
N HIS A 241 10.42 -27.93 -5.46
CA HIS A 241 9.64 -29.06 -5.94
C HIS A 241 9.31 -28.78 -7.42
N ARG A 242 9.95 -29.56 -8.30
CA ARG A 242 9.50 -29.69 -9.68
C ARG A 242 8.21 -30.54 -9.62
N GLY A 243 7.06 -29.93 -9.76
CA GLY A 243 5.79 -30.57 -10.14
C GLY A 243 5.66 -30.54 -11.65
#